data_11e807a8f82d831a25f405079cb3fb94
#
_entry.id   11e807a8f82d831a25f405079cb3fb94
#
_cell.length_a   1.000
_cell.length_b   1.000
_cell.length_c   1.000
_cell.angle_alpha   90.00
_cell.angle_beta   90.00
_cell.angle_gamma   90.00
#
_symmetry.space_group_name_H-M   'P 1'
#
loop_
_entity.id
_entity.type
_entity.pdbx_description
1 polymer ?
#
loop_
_entity_poly.entity_id
_entity_poly.type
_entity_poly.pdbx_seq_one_letter_code
_entity_poly.pdbx_strand_id
1 'polypeptide(L)'
;LPASKVSPEVAAARGVPVGVDCISPAGHSAFSTPIELMEFIELLRSRSGGKPTGFKLCIGHPWEWFAIVKAMLATGITPDFIVVDGAEGGTGAASLEFTDHLGAPLQEGLLLVHHTLRGAGLRHRVQIGCAGKVIDAFDIARLLALGADWCNSARGFMFALGCIQAQHCHTGQCPTGVTTQDPLRQQSLVVADKASRVFNFHQQTLVALKAMVQAAGLQHPGEFGPQHIVRRSADYKVQSLDQMLLAQLPEGILLAHEPEGLPSIYRSWARASSKRFTLAPA
;
A
#
# COMPACT_ATOMS: atom_id res chain seq x y z
N LEU A 1 -5.98 -6.94 -18.07
CA LEU A 1 -5.20 -8.13 -18.36
C LEU A 1 -5.45 -8.52 -19.82
N PRO A 2 -4.43 -8.50 -20.70
CA PRO A 2 -4.64 -8.79 -22.12
C PRO A 2 -5.05 -10.25 -22.38
N ALA A 3 -5.82 -10.50 -23.43
CA ALA A 3 -6.34 -11.82 -23.82
C ALA A 3 -5.25 -12.89 -23.87
N SER A 4 -4.04 -12.56 -24.33
CA SER A 4 -2.89 -13.46 -24.40
C SER A 4 -2.42 -14.00 -23.04
N LYS A 5 -2.82 -13.37 -21.94
CA LYS A 5 -2.53 -13.79 -20.54
C LYS A 5 -3.73 -14.47 -19.86
N VAL A 6 -4.89 -14.57 -20.54
CA VAL A 6 -6.09 -15.21 -20.01
C VAL A 6 -6.09 -16.68 -20.42
N SER A 7 -5.29 -17.49 -19.70
CA SER A 7 -5.28 -18.95 -19.84
C SER A 7 -6.59 -19.56 -19.31
N PRO A 8 -6.89 -20.85 -19.60
CA PRO A 8 -8.07 -21.53 -19.05
C PRO A 8 -8.15 -21.47 -17.52
N GLU A 9 -7.02 -21.60 -16.80
CA GLU A 9 -6.97 -21.52 -15.34
C GLU A 9 -7.28 -20.11 -14.85
N VAL A 10 -6.70 -19.09 -15.51
CA VAL A 10 -6.96 -17.67 -15.18
C VAL A 10 -8.41 -17.31 -15.46
N ALA A 11 -8.95 -17.76 -16.59
CA ALA A 11 -10.33 -17.55 -16.97
C ALA A 11 -11.31 -18.17 -15.93
N ALA A 12 -11.06 -19.41 -15.54
CA ALA A 12 -11.86 -20.09 -14.52
C ALA A 12 -11.80 -19.39 -13.16
N ALA A 13 -10.60 -19.01 -12.72
CA ALA A 13 -10.40 -18.31 -11.43
C ALA A 13 -11.06 -16.92 -11.39
N ARG A 14 -11.14 -16.22 -12.54
CA ARG A 14 -11.69 -14.86 -12.63
C ARG A 14 -13.14 -14.81 -13.09
N GLY A 15 -13.71 -15.94 -13.53
CA GLY A 15 -15.07 -16.01 -14.09
C GLY A 15 -15.22 -15.24 -15.40
N VAL A 16 -14.20 -15.23 -16.25
CA VAL A 16 -14.18 -14.53 -17.54
C VAL A 16 -13.92 -15.50 -18.69
N PRO A 17 -14.31 -15.19 -19.95
CA PRO A 17 -14.03 -16.06 -21.10
C PRO A 17 -12.52 -16.18 -21.36
N VAL A 18 -12.09 -17.37 -21.81
CA VAL A 18 -10.70 -17.63 -22.24
C VAL A 18 -10.36 -16.78 -23.47
N GLY A 19 -9.17 -16.20 -23.51
CA GLY A 19 -8.67 -15.48 -24.68
C GLY A 19 -9.38 -14.14 -24.96
N VAL A 20 -10.06 -13.58 -23.97
CA VAL A 20 -10.69 -12.25 -24.04
C VAL A 20 -10.01 -11.31 -23.03
N ASP A 21 -9.84 -10.05 -23.40
CA ASP A 21 -9.30 -9.04 -22.49
C ASP A 21 -10.14 -8.92 -21.22
N CYS A 22 -9.49 -9.04 -20.07
CA CYS A 22 -10.13 -8.81 -18.78
C CYS A 22 -9.88 -7.36 -18.33
N ILE A 23 -10.90 -6.51 -18.51
CA ILE A 23 -10.85 -5.09 -18.19
C ILE A 23 -11.32 -4.91 -16.74
N SER A 24 -10.52 -4.21 -15.93
CA SER A 24 -10.93 -3.84 -14.57
C SER A 24 -12.04 -2.79 -14.63
N PRO A 25 -13.15 -2.97 -13.89
CA PRO A 25 -14.22 -1.98 -13.86
C PRO A 25 -13.76 -0.68 -13.19
N ALA A 26 -14.34 0.45 -13.59
CA ALA A 26 -14.07 1.76 -13.01
C ALA A 26 -14.56 1.92 -11.57
N GLY A 27 -15.50 1.06 -11.13
CA GLY A 27 -16.07 1.07 -9.79
C GLY A 27 -16.37 -0.34 -9.31
N HIS A 28 -16.60 -0.49 -8.01
CA HIS A 28 -16.97 -1.76 -7.42
C HIS A 28 -18.49 -1.98 -7.49
N SER A 29 -18.93 -3.20 -7.78
CA SER A 29 -20.36 -3.52 -7.93
C SER A 29 -21.13 -3.53 -6.61
N ALA A 30 -20.46 -3.73 -5.47
CA ALA A 30 -21.10 -3.85 -4.17
C ALA A 30 -21.24 -2.50 -3.42
N PHE A 31 -20.54 -1.44 -3.85
CA PHE A 31 -20.62 -0.12 -3.23
C PHE A 31 -20.25 0.98 -4.23
N SER A 32 -20.84 2.17 -4.04
CA SER A 32 -20.59 3.38 -4.82
C SER A 32 -20.28 4.60 -3.94
N THR A 33 -20.50 4.48 -2.65
CA THR A 33 -20.24 5.53 -1.66
C THR A 33 -19.30 5.05 -0.55
N PRO A 34 -18.64 5.98 0.17
CA PRO A 34 -17.79 5.61 1.31
C PRO A 34 -18.55 4.89 2.44
N ILE A 35 -19.80 5.25 2.69
CA ILE A 35 -20.65 4.56 3.68
C ILE A 35 -20.92 3.13 3.25
N GLU A 36 -21.33 2.91 2.01
CA GLU A 36 -21.56 1.56 1.47
C GLU A 36 -20.28 0.69 1.50
N LEU A 37 -19.10 1.29 1.32
CA LEU A 37 -17.82 0.58 1.50
C LEU A 37 -17.69 0.08 2.95
N MET A 38 -18.02 0.88 3.96
CA MET A 38 -17.96 0.47 5.36
C MET A 38 -18.97 -0.65 5.65
N GLU A 39 -20.19 -0.53 5.15
CA GLU A 39 -21.23 -1.55 5.26
C GLU A 39 -20.82 -2.87 4.57
N PHE A 40 -20.17 -2.78 3.43
CA PHE A 40 -19.65 -3.95 2.72
C PHE A 40 -18.52 -4.65 3.50
N ILE A 41 -17.62 -3.91 4.14
CA ILE A 41 -16.59 -4.46 5.02
C ILE A 41 -17.22 -5.21 6.20
N GLU A 42 -18.23 -4.63 6.84
CA GLU A 42 -18.95 -5.27 7.94
C GLU A 42 -19.68 -6.54 7.49
N LEU A 43 -20.32 -6.50 6.31
CA LEU A 43 -20.93 -7.66 5.71
C LEU A 43 -19.92 -8.80 5.49
N LEU A 44 -18.74 -8.49 4.96
CA LEU A 44 -17.67 -9.48 4.76
C LEU A 44 -17.17 -10.05 6.09
N ARG A 45 -16.97 -9.21 7.10
CA ARG A 45 -16.58 -9.63 8.45
C ARG A 45 -17.62 -10.57 9.05
N SER A 46 -18.89 -10.21 8.99
CA SER A 46 -19.99 -11.04 9.48
C SER A 46 -20.05 -12.39 8.74
N ARG A 47 -20.02 -12.39 7.41
CA ARG A 47 -20.11 -13.61 6.60
C ARG A 47 -18.91 -14.54 6.72
N SER A 48 -17.75 -14.01 7.06
CA SER A 48 -16.53 -14.80 7.30
C SER A 48 -16.42 -15.37 8.71
N GLY A 49 -17.43 -15.16 9.57
CA GLY A 49 -17.39 -15.59 10.96
C GLY A 49 -16.43 -14.74 11.82
N GLY A 50 -16.34 -13.43 11.55
CA GLY A 50 -15.54 -12.49 12.34
C GLY A 50 -14.06 -12.45 11.97
N LYS A 51 -13.67 -12.94 10.80
CA LYS A 51 -12.27 -12.83 10.33
C LYS A 51 -11.91 -11.38 10.04
N PRO A 52 -10.65 -10.96 10.27
CA PRO A 52 -10.20 -9.61 9.94
C PRO A 52 -10.48 -9.26 8.48
N THR A 53 -11.12 -8.12 8.26
CA THR A 53 -11.51 -7.64 6.93
C THR A 53 -10.97 -6.24 6.69
N GLY A 54 -10.36 -6.03 5.54
CA GLY A 54 -9.79 -4.74 5.17
C GLY A 54 -9.73 -4.57 3.67
N PHE A 55 -9.08 -3.52 3.22
CA PHE A 55 -8.92 -3.23 1.80
C PHE A 55 -7.53 -2.67 1.49
N LYS A 56 -7.16 -2.71 0.22
CA LYS A 56 -5.94 -2.12 -0.33
C LYS A 56 -6.31 -0.96 -1.25
N LEU A 57 -5.60 0.15 -1.13
CA LEU A 57 -5.78 1.31 -1.99
C LEU A 57 -4.45 1.97 -2.33
N CYS A 58 -4.39 2.62 -3.50
CA CYS A 58 -3.44 3.67 -3.81
C CYS A 58 -4.16 5.01 -3.64
N ILE A 59 -3.52 5.97 -3.00
CA ILE A 59 -4.13 7.31 -2.85
C ILE A 59 -4.09 8.03 -4.20
N GLY A 60 -5.24 8.34 -4.75
CA GLY A 60 -5.40 9.24 -5.89
C GLY A 60 -5.54 10.67 -5.40
N HIS A 61 -6.70 11.02 -4.90
CA HIS A 61 -6.95 12.33 -4.31
C HIS A 61 -7.12 12.25 -2.79
N PRO A 62 -6.52 13.16 -2.02
CA PRO A 62 -6.64 13.14 -0.55
C PRO A 62 -8.08 13.16 -0.05
N TRP A 63 -8.99 13.86 -0.73
CA TRP A 63 -10.39 13.95 -0.31
C TRP A 63 -11.17 12.63 -0.42
N GLU A 64 -10.77 11.72 -1.32
CA GLU A 64 -11.37 10.38 -1.42
C GLU A 64 -11.03 9.56 -0.16
N TRP A 65 -9.80 9.64 0.27
CA TRP A 65 -9.37 9.06 1.55
C TRP A 65 -10.10 9.72 2.74
N PHE A 66 -10.21 11.03 2.76
CA PHE A 66 -10.95 11.75 3.81
C PHE A 66 -12.43 11.34 3.84
N ALA A 67 -13.05 11.11 2.69
CA ALA A 67 -14.43 10.63 2.61
C ALA A 67 -14.58 9.24 3.26
N ILE A 68 -13.63 8.34 3.05
CA ILE A 68 -13.59 7.02 3.70
C ILE A 68 -13.45 7.17 5.22
N VAL A 69 -12.52 8.00 5.70
CA VAL A 69 -12.36 8.23 7.15
C VAL A 69 -13.62 8.87 7.77
N LYS A 70 -14.26 9.82 7.09
CA LYS A 70 -15.54 10.36 7.53
C LYS A 70 -16.67 9.33 7.54
N ALA A 71 -16.65 8.34 6.64
CA ALA A 71 -17.60 7.24 6.69
C ALA A 71 -17.34 6.34 7.90
N MET A 72 -16.07 6.05 8.25
CA MET A 72 -15.73 5.33 9.49
C MET A 72 -16.28 6.07 10.73
N LEU A 73 -16.10 7.39 10.79
CA LEU A 73 -16.60 8.20 11.88
C LEU A 73 -18.15 8.23 11.93
N ALA A 74 -18.80 8.32 10.78
CA ALA A 74 -20.26 8.41 10.68
C ALA A 74 -20.97 7.09 11.00
N THR A 75 -20.38 5.94 10.62
CA THR A 75 -20.96 4.60 10.81
C THR A 75 -20.48 3.93 12.09
N GLY A 76 -19.34 4.36 12.64
CA GLY A 76 -18.65 3.64 13.72
C GLY A 76 -17.94 2.34 13.25
N ILE A 77 -18.10 1.98 11.97
CA ILE A 77 -17.46 0.80 11.37
C ILE A 77 -16.06 1.17 10.89
N THR A 78 -15.07 0.36 11.26
CA THR A 78 -13.69 0.49 10.75
C THR A 78 -13.25 -0.81 10.10
N PRO A 79 -12.42 -0.79 9.05
CA PRO A 79 -11.71 -1.98 8.62
C PRO A 79 -10.73 -2.41 9.72
N ASP A 80 -10.40 -3.70 9.78
CA ASP A 80 -9.37 -4.20 10.70
C ASP A 80 -7.98 -3.79 10.22
N PHE A 81 -7.81 -3.70 8.90
CA PHE A 81 -6.56 -3.24 8.29
C PHE A 81 -6.78 -2.49 6.98
N ILE A 82 -5.80 -1.67 6.62
CA ILE A 82 -5.70 -1.01 5.32
C ILE A 82 -4.29 -1.25 4.78
N VAL A 83 -4.18 -1.66 3.51
CA VAL A 83 -2.89 -1.74 2.83
C VAL A 83 -2.74 -0.55 1.90
N VAL A 84 -1.80 0.33 2.20
CA VAL A 84 -1.43 1.44 1.34
C VAL A 84 -0.48 0.94 0.25
N ASP A 85 -0.91 1.03 -1.00
CA ASP A 85 -0.07 0.71 -2.16
C ASP A 85 0.45 2.02 -2.77
N GLY A 86 1.74 2.10 -3.02
CA GLY A 86 2.32 3.26 -3.69
C GLY A 86 2.17 3.19 -5.21
N ALA A 87 2.24 4.34 -5.86
CA ALA A 87 2.26 4.45 -7.33
C ALA A 87 3.46 3.72 -7.97
N GLU A 88 4.45 3.32 -7.17
CA GLU A 88 5.64 2.59 -7.61
C GLU A 88 5.39 1.13 -7.99
N GLY A 89 4.24 0.55 -7.59
CA GLY A 89 3.92 -0.86 -7.79
C GLY A 89 3.16 -1.17 -9.08
N GLY A 90 2.68 -2.41 -9.20
CA GLY A 90 1.68 -2.78 -10.18
C GLY A 90 2.18 -3.12 -11.58
N THR A 91 3.22 -3.91 -11.73
CA THR A 91 3.86 -4.19 -13.03
C THR A 91 3.29 -5.38 -13.82
N GLY A 92 2.43 -6.22 -13.22
CA GLY A 92 1.96 -7.46 -13.87
C GLY A 92 0.95 -7.24 -14.99
N ALA A 93 0.08 -6.26 -14.84
CA ALA A 93 -0.97 -5.91 -15.80
C ALA A 93 -0.95 -4.43 -16.23
N ALA A 94 -0.36 -3.55 -15.42
CA ALA A 94 -0.22 -2.14 -15.74
C ALA A 94 0.95 -1.87 -16.69
N SER A 95 0.74 -0.98 -17.65
CA SER A 95 1.80 -0.47 -18.51
C SER A 95 2.76 0.44 -17.73
N LEU A 96 3.91 0.75 -18.33
CA LEU A 96 4.94 1.60 -17.71
C LEU A 96 4.45 3.03 -17.47
N GLU A 97 3.49 3.49 -18.24
CA GLU A 97 2.92 4.84 -18.15
C GLU A 97 2.15 5.06 -16.85
N PHE A 98 1.73 3.99 -16.17
CA PHE A 98 1.06 4.07 -14.86
C PHE A 98 2.04 4.02 -13.68
N THR A 99 3.10 3.21 -13.82
CA THR A 99 4.07 3.01 -12.73
C THR A 99 4.87 4.29 -12.47
N ASP A 100 4.94 4.72 -11.23
CA ASP A 100 5.59 5.95 -10.77
C ASP A 100 4.93 7.26 -11.25
N HIS A 101 3.77 7.20 -11.94
CA HIS A 101 3.15 8.39 -12.54
C HIS A 101 1.73 8.66 -12.07
N LEU A 102 0.93 7.64 -11.76
CA LEU A 102 -0.46 7.79 -11.35
C LEU A 102 -0.68 7.30 -9.92
N GLY A 103 -1.13 8.20 -9.06
CA GLY A 103 -1.33 7.99 -7.63
C GLY A 103 -0.19 8.57 -6.79
N ALA A 104 -0.39 8.58 -5.49
CA ALA A 104 0.62 9.04 -4.54
C ALA A 104 1.77 8.01 -4.42
N PRO A 105 3.03 8.44 -4.36
CA PRO A 105 4.12 7.57 -3.95
C PRO A 105 3.86 6.96 -2.56
N LEU A 106 4.46 5.81 -2.28
CA LEU A 106 4.18 5.05 -1.07
C LEU A 106 4.35 5.86 0.21
N GLN A 107 5.45 6.60 0.33
CA GLN A 107 5.76 7.36 1.54
C GLN A 107 4.70 8.42 1.83
N GLU A 108 4.32 9.19 0.82
CA GLU A 108 3.31 10.26 0.90
C GLU A 108 1.92 9.69 1.19
N GLY A 109 1.55 8.59 0.51
CA GLY A 109 0.29 7.90 0.76
C GLY A 109 0.20 7.31 2.16
N LEU A 110 1.28 6.66 2.63
CA LEU A 110 1.36 6.09 3.98
C LEU A 110 1.23 7.17 5.06
N LEU A 111 1.97 8.28 4.91
CA LEU A 111 1.90 9.40 5.85
C LEU A 111 0.49 10.00 5.91
N LEU A 112 -0.14 10.19 4.74
CA LEU A 112 -1.50 10.71 4.70
C LEU A 112 -2.47 9.78 5.42
N VAL A 113 -2.40 8.47 5.17
CA VAL A 113 -3.27 7.47 5.82
C VAL A 113 -3.03 7.44 7.33
N HIS A 114 -1.77 7.32 7.75
CA HIS A 114 -1.40 7.27 9.16
C HIS A 114 -1.86 8.52 9.94
N HIS A 115 -1.51 9.70 9.43
CA HIS A 115 -1.84 10.95 10.13
C HIS A 115 -3.32 11.29 10.10
N THR A 116 -4.04 10.94 9.02
CA THR A 116 -5.50 11.15 8.99
C THR A 116 -6.20 10.26 10.03
N LEU A 117 -5.82 8.98 10.12
CA LEU A 117 -6.37 8.07 11.14
C LEU A 117 -6.03 8.56 12.55
N ARG A 118 -4.82 9.04 12.79
CA ARG A 118 -4.42 9.64 14.07
C ARG A 118 -5.23 10.89 14.38
N GLY A 119 -5.31 11.81 13.44
CA GLY A 119 -6.09 13.04 13.58
C GLY A 119 -7.59 12.79 13.80
N ALA A 120 -8.11 11.67 13.29
CA ALA A 120 -9.49 11.23 13.51
C ALA A 120 -9.67 10.34 14.77
N GLY A 121 -8.61 10.08 15.56
CA GLY A 121 -8.68 9.19 16.74
C GLY A 121 -8.94 7.72 16.40
N LEU A 122 -8.66 7.29 15.16
CA LEU A 122 -8.95 5.93 14.69
C LEU A 122 -7.70 5.04 14.52
N ARG A 123 -6.48 5.59 14.65
CA ARG A 123 -5.23 4.87 14.35
C ARG A 123 -5.08 3.58 15.14
N HIS A 124 -5.50 3.55 16.39
CA HIS A 124 -5.43 2.39 17.28
C HIS A 124 -6.40 1.26 16.90
N ARG A 125 -7.41 1.55 16.06
CA ARG A 125 -8.42 0.58 15.60
C ARG A 125 -8.08 -0.07 14.26
N VAL A 126 -7.15 0.49 13.50
CA VAL A 126 -6.86 0.09 12.11
C VAL A 126 -5.37 -0.21 11.99
N GLN A 127 -5.03 -1.43 11.58
CA GLN A 127 -3.67 -1.79 11.23
C GLN A 127 -3.34 -1.29 9.83
N ILE A 128 -2.11 -0.78 9.62
CA ILE A 128 -1.67 -0.26 8.32
C ILE A 128 -0.58 -1.15 7.75
N GLY A 129 -0.89 -1.86 6.66
CA GLY A 129 0.11 -2.46 5.80
C GLY A 129 0.57 -1.50 4.71
N CYS A 130 1.74 -1.71 4.15
CA CYS A 130 2.19 -0.93 3.01
C CYS A 130 2.89 -1.78 1.94
N ALA A 131 2.80 -1.33 0.69
CA ALA A 131 3.39 -1.97 -0.49
C ALA A 131 3.83 -0.90 -1.50
N GLY A 132 4.99 -1.07 -2.13
CA GLY A 132 5.53 -0.17 -3.14
C GLY A 132 7.05 -0.21 -3.14
N LYS A 133 7.65 -1.05 -3.98
CA LYS A 133 9.11 -1.23 -4.12
C LYS A 133 9.88 -1.42 -2.80
N VAL A 134 9.28 -2.09 -1.82
CA VAL A 134 9.98 -2.50 -0.59
C VAL A 134 10.97 -3.60 -0.97
N ILE A 135 12.26 -3.36 -0.77
CA ILE A 135 13.33 -4.24 -1.27
C ILE A 135 14.17 -4.79 -0.12
N ASP A 136 14.67 -3.94 0.76
CA ASP A 136 15.63 -4.33 1.79
C ASP A 136 15.14 -4.02 3.22
N ALA A 137 15.98 -4.35 4.20
CA ALA A 137 15.69 -4.16 5.61
C ALA A 137 15.55 -2.67 6.00
N PHE A 138 16.28 -1.77 5.33
CA PHE A 138 16.18 -0.34 5.61
C PHE A 138 14.86 0.23 5.10
N ASP A 139 14.37 -0.23 3.94
CA ASP A 139 13.03 0.15 3.48
C ASP A 139 11.97 -0.24 4.50
N ILE A 140 12.07 -1.48 5.05
CA ILE A 140 11.14 -1.96 6.09
C ILE A 140 11.22 -1.07 7.33
N ALA A 141 12.41 -0.85 7.89
CA ALA A 141 12.59 -0.02 9.08
C ALA A 141 12.07 1.41 8.88
N ARG A 142 12.34 2.00 7.72
CA ARG A 142 11.86 3.34 7.35
C ARG A 142 10.34 3.41 7.25
N LEU A 143 9.69 2.43 6.63
CA LEU A 143 8.24 2.41 6.48
C LEU A 143 7.53 2.15 7.80
N LEU A 144 8.08 1.31 8.67
CA LEU A 144 7.59 1.15 10.05
C LEU A 144 7.72 2.48 10.82
N ALA A 145 8.85 3.17 10.68
CA ALA A 145 9.06 4.48 11.29
C ALA A 145 8.05 5.55 10.79
N LEU A 146 7.52 5.40 9.58
CA LEU A 146 6.52 6.30 8.99
C LEU A 146 5.07 5.90 9.31
N GLY A 147 4.86 4.86 10.11
CA GLY A 147 3.56 4.48 10.63
C GLY A 147 2.92 3.24 10.04
N ALA A 148 3.66 2.44 9.26
CA ALA A 148 3.19 1.10 8.88
C ALA A 148 3.31 0.13 10.06
N ASP A 149 2.40 -0.84 10.14
CA ASP A 149 2.48 -1.96 11.08
C ASP A 149 3.16 -3.18 10.43
N TRP A 150 3.08 -3.30 9.09
CA TRP A 150 3.83 -4.29 8.31
C TRP A 150 4.09 -3.82 6.88
N CYS A 151 5.03 -4.51 6.21
CA CYS A 151 5.39 -4.24 4.82
C CYS A 151 5.18 -5.48 3.93
N ASN A 152 4.62 -5.28 2.75
CA ASN A 152 4.54 -6.29 1.70
C ASN A 152 5.71 -6.08 0.73
N SER A 153 6.65 -7.01 0.70
CA SER A 153 7.77 -6.99 -0.23
C SER A 153 7.53 -7.93 -1.40
N ALA A 154 7.34 -7.39 -2.59
CA ALA A 154 7.28 -8.16 -3.83
C ALA A 154 8.56 -8.00 -4.65
N ARG A 155 9.05 -6.77 -4.84
CA ARG A 155 10.18 -6.46 -5.71
C ARG A 155 11.48 -7.10 -5.23
N GLY A 156 11.77 -7.09 -3.94
CA GLY A 156 12.94 -7.75 -3.37
C GLY A 156 12.92 -9.25 -3.66
N PHE A 157 11.79 -9.92 -3.45
CA PHE A 157 11.64 -11.35 -3.76
C PHE A 157 11.70 -11.65 -5.26
N MET A 158 11.20 -10.76 -6.12
CA MET A 158 11.39 -10.90 -7.56
C MET A 158 12.87 -10.88 -7.95
N PHE A 159 13.70 -10.05 -7.32
CA PHE A 159 15.15 -10.05 -7.53
C PHE A 159 15.78 -11.37 -7.07
N ALA A 160 15.37 -11.91 -5.93
CA ALA A 160 15.80 -13.23 -5.49
C ALA A 160 15.45 -14.33 -6.51
N LEU A 161 14.31 -14.25 -7.17
CA LEU A 161 13.92 -15.15 -8.25
C LEU A 161 14.73 -14.96 -9.54
N GLY A 162 15.43 -13.85 -9.72
CA GLY A 162 16.25 -13.57 -10.89
C GLY A 162 15.67 -12.48 -11.82
N CYS A 163 14.79 -11.62 -11.33
CA CYS A 163 14.34 -10.46 -12.09
C CYS A 163 15.51 -9.52 -12.40
N ILE A 164 15.67 -9.17 -13.66
CA ILE A 164 16.72 -8.27 -14.17
C ILE A 164 16.18 -6.87 -14.51
N GLN A 165 14.97 -6.52 -14.06
CA GLN A 165 14.31 -5.25 -14.36
C GLN A 165 14.13 -4.94 -15.86
N ALA A 166 13.87 -5.96 -16.66
CA ALA A 166 13.65 -5.78 -18.10
C ALA A 166 12.36 -4.98 -18.44
N GLN A 167 11.49 -4.73 -17.45
CA GLN A 167 10.24 -3.97 -17.57
C GLN A 167 9.23 -4.50 -18.60
N HIS A 168 9.37 -5.75 -19.00
CA HIS A 168 8.43 -6.47 -19.88
C HIS A 168 7.36 -7.26 -19.13
N CYS A 169 7.09 -6.92 -17.86
CA CYS A 169 6.18 -7.68 -17.00
C CYS A 169 4.74 -7.73 -17.53
N HIS A 170 4.26 -6.62 -18.11
CA HIS A 170 2.90 -6.50 -18.64
C HIS A 170 2.73 -7.21 -19.97
N THR A 171 3.80 -7.42 -20.75
CA THR A 171 3.74 -8.01 -22.09
C THR A 171 3.69 -9.54 -22.12
N GLY A 172 4.01 -10.22 -21.00
CA GLY A 172 4.19 -11.68 -20.98
C GLY A 172 5.54 -12.14 -21.54
N GLN A 173 6.42 -11.24 -21.96
CA GLN A 173 7.72 -11.54 -22.57
C GLN A 173 8.89 -11.41 -21.57
N CYS A 174 8.67 -11.71 -20.31
CA CYS A 174 9.74 -11.67 -19.30
C CYS A 174 10.90 -12.59 -19.72
N PRO A 175 12.13 -12.05 -19.88
CA PRO A 175 13.27 -12.86 -20.36
C PRO A 175 13.74 -13.89 -19.34
N THR A 176 13.44 -13.70 -18.05
CA THR A 176 13.86 -14.58 -16.96
C THR A 176 12.74 -15.49 -16.44
N GLY A 177 11.58 -15.52 -17.10
CA GLY A 177 10.48 -16.41 -16.75
C GLY A 177 9.63 -15.98 -15.53
N VAL A 178 10.02 -14.92 -14.81
CA VAL A 178 9.39 -14.52 -13.52
C VAL A 178 7.95 -14.04 -13.69
N THR A 179 7.64 -13.35 -14.81
CA THR A 179 6.31 -12.75 -15.04
C THR A 179 5.76 -13.07 -16.43
N THR A 180 5.81 -14.35 -16.81
CA THR A 180 5.28 -14.82 -18.09
C THR A 180 4.46 -16.09 -17.89
N GLN A 181 3.62 -16.39 -18.87
CA GLN A 181 2.90 -17.66 -18.98
C GLN A 181 3.44 -18.54 -20.13
N ASP A 182 4.49 -18.10 -20.79
CA ASP A 182 5.18 -18.86 -21.82
C ASP A 182 5.94 -20.03 -21.17
N PRO A 183 5.57 -21.31 -21.46
CA PRO A 183 6.20 -22.48 -20.83
C PRO A 183 7.72 -22.56 -21.09
N LEU A 184 8.19 -22.11 -22.24
CA LEU A 184 9.63 -22.12 -22.55
C LEU A 184 10.41 -21.14 -21.67
N ARG A 185 9.85 -19.95 -21.47
CA ARG A 185 10.46 -18.94 -20.58
C ARG A 185 10.39 -19.37 -19.12
N GLN A 186 9.31 -20.03 -18.70
CA GLN A 186 9.14 -20.53 -17.32
C GLN A 186 10.15 -21.62 -16.95
N GLN A 187 10.73 -22.34 -17.90
CA GLN A 187 11.76 -23.34 -17.63
C GLN A 187 13.01 -22.78 -16.94
N SER A 188 13.25 -21.47 -17.04
CA SER A 188 14.33 -20.79 -16.29
C SER A 188 14.09 -20.73 -14.78
N LEU A 189 12.84 -20.97 -14.33
CA LEU A 189 12.47 -21.00 -12.92
C LEU A 189 12.59 -22.41 -12.34
N VAL A 190 13.83 -22.85 -12.13
CA VAL A 190 14.11 -24.13 -11.44
C VAL A 190 13.72 -23.98 -9.98
N VAL A 191 12.60 -24.61 -9.57
CA VAL A 191 11.96 -24.40 -8.27
C VAL A 191 12.92 -24.60 -7.09
N ALA A 192 13.70 -25.68 -7.08
CA ALA A 192 14.63 -25.98 -5.98
C ALA A 192 15.70 -24.88 -5.80
N ASP A 193 16.29 -24.37 -6.90
CA ASP A 193 17.24 -23.25 -6.87
C ASP A 193 16.55 -21.96 -6.39
N LYS A 194 15.39 -21.62 -6.97
CA LYS A 194 14.69 -20.38 -6.64
C LYS A 194 14.15 -20.36 -5.22
N ALA A 195 13.67 -21.49 -4.71
CA ALA A 195 13.24 -21.62 -3.31
C ALA A 195 14.38 -21.33 -2.33
N SER A 196 15.57 -21.91 -2.58
CA SER A 196 16.76 -21.65 -1.76
C SER A 196 17.18 -20.18 -1.80
N ARG A 197 17.13 -19.53 -2.96
CA ARG A 197 17.47 -18.10 -3.12
C ARG A 197 16.47 -17.21 -2.37
N VAL A 198 15.16 -17.50 -2.47
CA VAL A 198 14.10 -16.76 -1.75
C VAL A 198 14.28 -16.92 -0.25
N PHE A 199 14.54 -18.14 0.23
CA PHE A 199 14.80 -18.40 1.65
C PHE A 199 16.01 -17.58 2.14
N ASN A 200 17.13 -17.66 1.45
CA ASN A 200 18.35 -16.94 1.83
C ASN A 200 18.13 -15.41 1.84
N PHE A 201 17.47 -14.87 0.81
CA PHE A 201 17.15 -13.46 0.75
C PHE A 201 16.30 -13.02 1.95
N HIS A 202 15.24 -13.78 2.27
CA HIS A 202 14.38 -13.50 3.43
C HIS A 202 15.18 -13.56 4.74
N GLN A 203 15.97 -14.60 4.97
CA GLN A 203 16.78 -14.74 6.19
C GLN A 203 17.77 -13.58 6.35
N GLN A 204 18.49 -13.20 5.29
CA GLN A 204 19.43 -12.09 5.35
C GLN A 204 18.72 -10.74 5.57
N THR A 205 17.54 -10.55 5.02
CA THR A 205 16.72 -9.37 5.29
C THR A 205 16.34 -9.28 6.78
N LEU A 206 15.92 -10.40 7.39
CA LEU A 206 15.60 -10.43 8.82
C LEU A 206 16.83 -10.21 9.72
N VAL A 207 17.98 -10.79 9.35
CA VAL A 207 19.25 -10.55 10.08
C VAL A 207 19.62 -9.06 10.04
N ALA A 208 19.54 -8.43 8.86
CA ALA A 208 19.83 -7.01 8.72
C ALA A 208 18.84 -6.14 9.50
N LEU A 209 17.53 -6.43 9.44
CA LEU A 209 16.52 -5.71 10.21
C LEU A 209 16.76 -5.82 11.71
N LYS A 210 17.07 -7.02 12.21
CA LYS A 210 17.43 -7.26 13.62
C LYS A 210 18.64 -6.43 14.05
N ALA A 211 19.68 -6.39 13.22
CA ALA A 211 20.88 -5.59 13.50
C ALA A 211 20.55 -4.10 13.59
N MET A 212 19.66 -3.58 12.74
CA MET A 212 19.21 -2.19 12.78
C MET A 212 18.41 -1.89 14.04
N VAL A 213 17.49 -2.76 14.46
CA VAL A 213 16.72 -2.65 15.71
C VAL A 213 17.68 -2.56 16.90
N GLN A 214 18.67 -3.46 16.97
CA GLN A 214 19.66 -3.48 18.05
C GLN A 214 20.54 -2.23 18.05
N ALA A 215 21.01 -1.78 16.88
CA ALA A 215 21.82 -0.58 16.75
C ALA A 215 21.08 0.70 17.17
N ALA A 216 19.75 0.72 16.98
CA ALA A 216 18.88 1.81 17.42
C ALA A 216 18.53 1.74 18.92
N GLY A 217 18.96 0.70 19.64
CA GLY A 217 18.62 0.49 21.05
C GLY A 217 17.18 0.03 21.29
N LEU A 218 16.53 -0.51 20.26
CA LEU A 218 15.13 -0.94 20.29
C LEU A 218 15.02 -2.45 20.55
N GLN A 219 13.84 -2.89 21.00
CA GLN A 219 13.55 -4.31 21.25
C GLN A 219 12.74 -4.96 20.12
N HIS A 220 11.94 -4.14 19.40
CA HIS A 220 11.06 -4.60 18.34
C HIS A 220 11.07 -3.63 17.15
N PRO A 221 11.00 -4.11 15.89
CA PRO A 221 11.01 -3.23 14.73
C PRO A 221 9.82 -2.25 14.68
N GLY A 222 8.68 -2.57 15.31
CA GLY A 222 7.54 -1.65 15.45
C GLY A 222 7.80 -0.45 16.37
N GLU A 223 8.93 -0.40 17.07
CA GLU A 223 9.34 0.75 17.89
C GLU A 223 10.11 1.80 17.08
N PHE A 224 10.43 1.51 15.81
CA PHE A 224 10.98 2.54 14.94
C PHE A 224 10.01 3.69 14.80
N GLY A 225 10.47 4.88 15.13
CA GLY A 225 9.77 6.14 14.88
C GLY A 225 10.58 7.04 13.94
N PRO A 226 9.98 8.09 13.39
CA PRO A 226 10.64 8.98 12.43
C PRO A 226 11.88 9.68 13.02
N GLN A 227 12.00 9.82 14.34
CA GLN A 227 13.18 10.36 15.03
C GLN A 227 14.42 9.46 14.90
N HIS A 228 14.26 8.16 14.64
CA HIS A 228 15.39 7.23 14.49
C HIS A 228 16.01 7.25 13.08
N ILE A 229 15.34 7.88 12.11
CA ILE A 229 15.81 7.95 10.73
C ILE A 229 16.31 9.35 10.42
N VAL A 230 17.60 9.48 10.17
CA VAL A 230 18.24 10.76 9.88
C VAL A 230 18.58 10.85 8.40
N ARG A 231 18.29 11.99 7.78
CA ARG A 231 18.60 12.27 6.38
C ARG A 231 19.34 13.58 6.22
N ARG A 232 20.19 13.61 5.21
CA ARG A 232 20.74 14.86 4.69
C ARG A 232 19.83 15.38 3.58
N SER A 233 19.32 16.59 3.73
CA SER A 233 18.53 17.28 2.71
C SER A 233 19.42 17.86 1.60
N ALA A 234 18.80 18.32 0.50
CA ALA A 234 19.51 18.90 -0.62
C ALA A 234 20.32 20.17 -0.27
N ASP A 235 19.92 20.91 0.77
CA ASP A 235 20.61 22.06 1.34
C ASP A 235 21.67 21.67 2.39
N TYR A 236 22.09 20.40 2.39
CA TYR A 236 23.11 19.82 3.29
C TYR A 236 22.77 19.82 4.79
N LYS A 237 21.56 20.17 5.18
CA LYS A 237 21.12 20.01 6.57
C LYS A 237 20.89 18.55 6.92
N VAL A 238 21.31 18.17 8.11
CA VAL A 238 21.05 16.82 8.65
C VAL A 238 19.91 16.93 9.64
N GLN A 239 18.81 16.24 9.35
CA GLN A 239 17.58 16.28 10.14
C GLN A 239 16.98 14.86 10.25
N SER A 240 16.32 14.58 11.35
CA SER A 240 15.49 13.38 11.49
C SER A 240 14.18 13.52 10.70
N LEU A 241 13.55 12.40 10.36
CA LEU A 241 12.32 12.43 9.58
C LEU A 241 11.17 13.16 10.29
N ASP A 242 11.10 13.12 11.62
CA ASP A 242 10.09 13.87 12.38
C ASP A 242 10.25 15.40 12.23
N GLN A 243 11.48 15.89 12.11
CA GLN A 243 11.75 17.30 11.82
C GLN A 243 11.45 17.69 10.36
N MET A 244 11.57 16.73 9.43
CA MET A 244 11.31 16.95 8.00
C MET A 244 9.84 16.81 7.64
N LEU A 245 9.06 16.04 8.40
CA LEU A 245 7.66 15.72 8.11
C LEU A 245 6.74 16.79 8.69
N LEU A 246 6.45 17.81 7.90
CA LEU A 246 5.62 18.96 8.30
C LEU A 246 4.10 18.65 8.40
N ALA A 247 3.67 17.44 8.05
CA ALA A 247 2.25 17.07 7.96
C ALA A 247 1.75 16.23 9.15
N GLN A 248 2.48 16.19 10.26
CA GLN A 248 2.06 15.45 11.45
C GLN A 248 0.82 16.08 12.07
N LEU A 249 -0.22 15.28 12.30
CA LEU A 249 -1.41 15.72 13.01
C LEU A 249 -1.41 15.25 14.46
N PRO A 250 -1.74 16.13 15.43
CA PRO A 250 -2.07 15.68 16.78
C PRO A 250 -3.26 14.71 16.77
N GLU A 251 -3.30 13.82 17.75
CA GLU A 251 -4.39 12.88 17.88
C GLU A 251 -5.73 13.60 18.10
N GLY A 252 -6.75 13.19 17.37
CA GLY A 252 -8.11 13.71 17.50
C GLY A 252 -8.35 15.12 16.94
N ILE A 253 -7.36 15.81 16.38
CA ILE A 253 -7.51 17.19 15.90
C ILE A 253 -8.61 17.34 14.83
N LEU A 254 -8.79 16.32 13.99
CA LEU A 254 -9.81 16.35 12.93
C LEU A 254 -11.24 16.15 13.45
N LEU A 255 -11.41 15.88 14.75
CA LEU A 255 -12.72 15.78 15.40
C LEU A 255 -13.24 17.15 15.89
N ALA A 256 -12.37 18.16 15.93
CA ALA A 256 -12.79 19.52 16.26
C ALA A 256 -13.73 20.09 15.19
N HIS A 257 -14.67 20.95 15.61
CA HIS A 257 -15.64 21.58 14.70
C HIS A 257 -14.94 22.43 13.62
N GLU A 258 -13.91 23.16 14.01
CA GLU A 258 -13.06 23.98 13.12
C GLU A 258 -11.59 23.71 13.49
N PRO A 259 -10.94 22.67 12.90
CA PRO A 259 -9.56 22.38 13.20
C PRO A 259 -8.64 23.44 12.60
N GLU A 260 -7.92 24.15 13.48
CA GLU A 260 -6.95 25.18 13.10
C GLU A 260 -5.55 24.60 12.84
N GLY A 261 -4.75 25.33 12.07
CA GLY A 261 -3.33 24.99 11.85
C GLY A 261 -3.09 23.74 11.03
N LEU A 262 -4.10 23.25 10.30
CA LEU A 262 -3.93 22.05 9.48
C LEU A 262 -2.97 22.29 8.31
N PRO A 263 -2.05 21.32 8.03
CA PRO A 263 -1.23 21.34 6.82
C PRO A 263 -2.08 21.46 5.55
N SER A 264 -1.52 22.07 4.51
CA SER A 264 -2.27 22.41 3.28
C SER A 264 -2.96 21.23 2.61
N ILE A 265 -2.42 20.01 2.74
CA ILE A 265 -2.99 18.78 2.20
C ILE A 265 -4.39 18.48 2.81
N TYR A 266 -4.68 18.97 4.01
CA TYR A 266 -5.95 18.78 4.71
C TYR A 266 -7.01 19.84 4.38
N ARG A 267 -6.73 20.83 3.50
CA ARG A 267 -7.71 21.86 3.12
C ARG A 267 -9.02 21.28 2.59
N SER A 268 -8.98 20.12 1.96
CA SER A 268 -10.17 19.45 1.46
C SER A 268 -10.92 18.63 2.51
N TRP A 269 -10.39 18.50 3.74
CA TRP A 269 -11.05 17.75 4.82
C TRP A 269 -12.46 18.23 5.10
N ALA A 270 -12.67 19.55 5.27
CA ALA A 270 -13.98 20.11 5.55
C ALA A 270 -15.02 19.80 4.46
N ARG A 271 -14.59 19.80 3.19
CA ARG A 271 -15.43 19.57 2.00
C ARG A 271 -15.63 18.10 1.64
N ALA A 272 -14.85 17.19 2.18
CA ALA A 272 -15.01 15.75 1.98
C ALA A 272 -16.29 15.26 2.69
N SER A 273 -16.96 14.27 2.13
CA SER A 273 -18.23 13.76 2.62
C SER A 273 -18.23 12.24 2.74
N SER A 274 -18.80 11.71 3.83
CA SER A 274 -19.02 10.28 3.99
C SER A 274 -19.99 9.67 2.96
N LYS A 275 -20.77 10.50 2.27
CA LYS A 275 -21.84 10.08 1.33
C LYS A 275 -21.39 10.04 -0.12
N ARG A 276 -20.20 10.53 -0.47
CA ARG A 276 -19.68 10.55 -1.85
C ARG A 276 -18.17 10.68 -1.86
N PHE A 277 -17.52 10.10 -2.87
CA PHE A 277 -16.06 10.24 -3.09
C PHE A 277 -15.67 11.58 -3.71
N THR A 278 -16.59 12.28 -4.37
CA THR A 278 -16.34 13.60 -4.96
C THR A 278 -16.43 14.72 -3.92
N LEU A 279 -15.66 15.80 -4.12
CA LEU A 279 -15.78 16.98 -3.27
C LEU A 279 -17.16 17.66 -3.43
N ALA A 280 -17.62 18.31 -2.36
CA ALA A 280 -18.71 19.26 -2.45
C ALA A 280 -18.31 20.44 -3.38
N PRO A 281 -19.22 20.99 -4.18
CA PRO A 281 -18.98 22.26 -4.85
C PRO A 281 -18.49 23.32 -3.85
N ALA A 282 -17.66 24.25 -4.36
CA ALA A 282 -17.13 25.34 -3.54
C ALA A 282 -18.24 26.32 -3.15
#